data_7333978c87ffbbbceff00a22d0189a7e
#
_entry.id   7333978c87ffbbbceff00a22d0189a7e
#
_cell.length_a   1.000
_cell.length_b   1.000
_cell.length_c   1.000
_cell.angle_alpha   90.00
_cell.angle_beta   90.00
_cell.angle_gamma   90.00
#
_symmetry.space_group_name_H-M   'P 1'
#
loop_
_entity.id
_entity.type
_entity.pdbx_description
1 polymer ?
#
loop_
_entity_poly.entity_id
_entity_poly.type
_entity_poly.pdbx_seq_one_letter_code
_entity_poly.pdbx_strand_id
1 'polypeptide(L)'
;MDYFGITDRGKVRKDNQDCFLMEPQREGERLVVALCDGMGGTRAGGIASDVAAKSFVAFVGERLSEGGDRPAPYGAILKGACSEANGVVYQYSCYDAGYSGMGTTLVGGIIVPDSAVVTNVGDSRCYHITGGGITQVTRDHSLVEEMVRRGEITREAARRHPRKNIITNALGLEQGVTADVFEIALARGDWLLFCSDGLSNELEDAELLSAAQNSVSPKALCRALLDLALARACPDNVTAVAVRA
;
A
#
# COMPACT_ATOMS: atom_id res chain seq x y z
N MET A 1 -15.80 8.46 8.67
CA MET A 1 -15.20 7.59 7.62
C MET A 1 -15.39 6.14 8.01
N ASP A 2 -15.81 5.31 7.07
CA ASP A 2 -15.86 3.86 7.25
C ASP A 2 -14.63 3.24 6.60
N TYR A 3 -14.03 2.24 7.25
CA TYR A 3 -12.84 1.56 6.73
C TYR A 3 -12.80 0.09 7.16
N PHE A 4 -12.12 -0.72 6.37
CA PHE A 4 -11.89 -2.13 6.66
C PHE A 4 -10.68 -2.63 5.88
N GLY A 5 -9.93 -3.56 6.47
CA GLY A 5 -8.82 -4.24 5.84
C GLY A 5 -8.95 -5.75 5.96
N ILE A 6 -8.41 -6.46 4.98
CA ILE A 6 -8.35 -7.92 4.95
C ILE A 6 -7.03 -8.35 4.31
N THR A 7 -6.47 -9.43 4.81
CA THR A 7 -5.29 -10.07 4.24
C THR A 7 -5.46 -11.58 4.21
N ASP A 8 -4.92 -12.21 3.19
CA ASP A 8 -4.92 -13.67 3.04
C ASP A 8 -3.57 -14.13 2.47
N ARG A 9 -3.18 -15.33 2.84
CA ARG A 9 -1.93 -15.94 2.38
C ARG A 9 -1.91 -16.27 0.88
N GLY A 10 -3.07 -16.33 0.26
CA GLY A 10 -3.22 -16.86 -1.10
C GLY A 10 -3.09 -18.39 -1.15
N LYS A 11 -3.05 -18.92 -2.37
CA LYS A 11 -3.13 -20.37 -2.60
C LYS A 11 -1.79 -21.10 -2.61
N VAL A 12 -0.69 -20.39 -2.86
CA VAL A 12 0.62 -21.00 -3.12
C VAL A 12 1.64 -20.71 -2.02
N ARG A 13 1.63 -19.52 -1.46
CA ARG A 13 2.59 -19.14 -0.40
C ARG A 13 2.35 -19.95 0.87
N LYS A 14 3.41 -20.24 1.63
CA LYS A 14 3.33 -20.93 2.92
C LYS A 14 2.98 -19.97 4.05
N ASP A 15 3.51 -18.75 3.98
CA ASP A 15 3.36 -17.71 4.98
C ASP A 15 2.74 -16.47 4.34
N ASN A 16 2.09 -15.65 5.15
CA ASN A 16 1.64 -14.34 4.75
C ASN A 16 2.69 -13.30 5.21
N GLN A 17 3.30 -12.61 4.26
CA GLN A 17 4.31 -11.57 4.49
C GLN A 17 3.77 -10.17 4.27
N ASP A 18 2.50 -10.04 3.91
CA ASP A 18 1.79 -8.76 3.91
C ASP A 18 1.44 -8.33 5.33
N CYS A 19 1.49 -7.03 5.57
CA CYS A 19 1.03 -6.42 6.80
C CYS A 19 0.25 -5.15 6.49
N PHE A 20 -0.84 -4.89 7.21
CA PHE A 20 -1.50 -3.59 7.16
C PHE A 20 -1.88 -3.11 8.56
N LEU A 21 -1.89 -1.79 8.72
CA LEU A 21 -2.36 -1.11 9.92
C LEU A 21 -3.32 0.01 9.52
N MET A 22 -4.34 0.21 10.34
CA MET A 22 -5.30 1.31 10.21
C MET A 22 -5.48 1.91 11.61
N GLU A 23 -5.05 3.15 11.78
CA GLU A 23 -5.09 3.81 13.08
C GLU A 23 -5.89 5.11 13.03
N PRO A 24 -7.07 5.16 13.68
CA PRO A 24 -7.84 6.38 13.81
C PRO A 24 -7.13 7.35 14.75
N GLN A 25 -7.06 8.62 14.36
CA GLN A 25 -6.49 9.72 15.11
C GLN A 25 -7.58 10.76 15.43
N ARG A 26 -7.44 11.50 16.55
CA ARG A 26 -8.38 12.55 16.96
C ARG A 26 -9.85 12.09 16.87
N GLU A 27 -10.23 11.09 17.66
CA GLU A 27 -11.62 10.58 17.73
C GLU A 27 -12.23 10.18 16.38
N GLY A 28 -11.38 9.79 15.40
CA GLY A 28 -11.82 9.36 14.08
C GLY A 28 -11.93 10.45 13.01
N GLU A 29 -11.51 11.68 13.30
CA GLU A 29 -11.43 12.75 12.30
C GLU A 29 -10.36 12.48 11.23
N ARG A 30 -9.32 11.71 11.59
CA ARG A 30 -8.23 11.32 10.70
C ARG A 30 -8.02 9.81 10.78
N LEU A 31 -7.64 9.21 9.67
CA LEU A 31 -7.24 7.81 9.59
C LEU A 31 -5.83 7.73 9.01
N VAL A 32 -4.94 7.03 9.69
CA VAL A 32 -3.62 6.65 9.16
C VAL A 32 -3.71 5.23 8.65
N VAL A 33 -3.30 5.01 7.41
CA VAL A 33 -3.25 3.69 6.77
C VAL A 33 -1.82 3.37 6.37
N ALA A 34 -1.37 2.16 6.62
CA ALA A 34 -0.15 1.57 6.08
C ALA A 34 -0.43 0.17 5.58
N LEU A 35 0.03 -0.18 4.39
CA LEU A 35 0.03 -1.51 3.82
C LEU A 35 1.42 -1.79 3.28
N CYS A 36 2.00 -2.90 3.68
CA CYS A 36 3.36 -3.33 3.37
C CYS A 36 3.34 -4.77 2.85
N ASP A 37 4.01 -5.02 1.73
CA ASP A 37 4.24 -6.33 1.15
C ASP A 37 5.71 -6.68 1.35
N GLY A 38 5.96 -7.72 2.16
CA GLY A 38 7.29 -8.08 2.61
C GLY A 38 8.02 -9.02 1.68
N MET A 39 9.29 -8.73 1.43
CA MET A 39 10.18 -9.55 0.61
C MET A 39 11.46 -9.95 1.37
N GLY A 40 12.04 -11.12 1.04
CA GLY A 40 13.31 -11.54 1.67
C GLY A 40 13.28 -12.90 2.36
N GLY A 41 12.98 -13.97 1.64
CA GLY A 41 12.97 -15.35 2.18
C GLY A 41 11.81 -15.62 3.15
N THR A 42 11.79 -16.84 3.74
CA THR A 42 10.60 -17.40 4.40
C THR A 42 10.12 -16.69 5.67
N ARG A 43 10.94 -15.90 6.34
CA ARG A 43 10.56 -15.16 7.57
C ARG A 43 10.90 -13.68 7.53
N ALA A 44 11.91 -13.31 6.79
CA ALA A 44 12.46 -11.97 6.81
C ALA A 44 11.48 -10.94 6.22
N GLY A 45 10.73 -11.28 5.16
CA GLY A 45 9.73 -10.40 4.58
C GLY A 45 8.60 -10.03 5.53
N GLY A 46 8.05 -11.01 6.26
CA GLY A 46 6.98 -10.74 7.25
C GLY A 46 7.45 -9.86 8.42
N ILE A 47 8.73 -9.97 8.82
CA ILE A 47 9.31 -9.07 9.83
C ILE A 47 9.48 -7.66 9.23
N ALA A 48 9.97 -7.57 7.98
CA ALA A 48 10.17 -6.29 7.32
C ALA A 48 8.84 -5.51 7.19
N SER A 49 7.78 -6.16 6.71
CA SER A 49 6.46 -5.53 6.56
C SER A 49 5.84 -5.11 7.90
N ASP A 50 5.91 -5.97 8.94
CA ASP A 50 5.38 -5.66 10.27
C ASP A 50 6.12 -4.48 10.93
N VAL A 51 7.45 -4.51 10.89
CA VAL A 51 8.27 -3.44 11.47
C VAL A 51 8.07 -2.13 10.70
N ALA A 52 8.03 -2.16 9.36
CA ALA A 52 7.81 -0.97 8.55
C ALA A 52 6.44 -0.33 8.83
N ALA A 53 5.37 -1.13 8.83
CA ALA A 53 4.02 -0.64 9.09
C ALA A 53 3.90 0.01 10.47
N LYS A 54 4.46 -0.64 11.52
CA LYS A 54 4.46 -0.12 12.88
C LYS A 54 5.27 1.18 13.02
N SER A 55 6.48 1.22 12.47
CA SER A 55 7.33 2.41 12.52
C SER A 55 6.70 3.59 11.79
N PHE A 56 6.11 3.33 10.60
CA PHE A 56 5.42 4.34 9.83
C PHE A 56 4.24 4.95 10.61
N VAL A 57 3.34 4.10 11.12
CA VAL A 57 2.13 4.57 11.84
C VAL A 57 2.50 5.29 13.13
N ALA A 58 3.48 4.79 13.89
CA ALA A 58 3.95 5.42 15.11
C ALA A 58 4.52 6.82 14.84
N PHE A 59 5.39 6.96 13.84
CA PHE A 59 5.97 8.25 13.46
C PHE A 59 4.88 9.26 13.04
N VAL A 60 3.94 8.84 12.19
CA VAL A 60 2.83 9.70 11.75
C VAL A 60 1.99 10.14 12.94
N GLY A 61 1.62 9.21 13.84
CA GLY A 61 0.82 9.50 15.02
C GLY A 61 1.49 10.51 15.96
N GLU A 62 2.80 10.37 16.21
CA GLU A 62 3.60 11.30 16.99
C GLU A 62 3.59 12.71 16.37
N ARG A 63 3.88 12.84 15.08
CA ARG A 63 3.91 14.13 14.38
C ARG A 63 2.55 14.81 14.30
N LEU A 64 1.48 14.04 14.14
CA LEU A 64 0.12 14.59 14.17
C LEU A 64 -0.28 15.08 15.56
N SER A 65 0.22 14.45 16.61
CA SER A 65 -0.02 14.88 18.01
C SER A 65 0.74 16.14 18.37
N GLU A 66 1.98 16.30 17.88
CA GLU A 66 2.80 17.50 18.12
C GLU A 66 2.28 18.75 17.39
N GLY A 67 1.62 18.58 16.24
CA GLY A 67 1.20 19.68 15.36
C GLY A 67 0.07 20.57 15.93
N GLY A 68 -0.66 20.14 16.95
CA GLY A 68 -1.80 20.89 17.51
C GLY A 68 -2.86 21.18 16.44
N ASP A 69 -3.38 22.45 16.42
CA ASP A 69 -4.41 22.90 15.46
C ASP A 69 -3.81 23.52 14.18
N ARG A 70 -2.50 23.52 14.03
CA ARG A 70 -1.88 24.04 12.79
C ARG A 70 -2.09 23.07 11.63
N PRO A 71 -2.30 23.60 10.38
CA PRO A 71 -2.29 22.74 9.20
C PRO A 71 -0.99 21.93 9.16
N ALA A 72 -1.12 20.61 9.26
CA ALA A 72 0.04 19.75 9.26
C ALA A 72 0.52 19.52 7.82
N PRO A 73 1.81 19.61 7.54
CA PRO A 73 2.38 19.33 6.22
C PRO A 73 2.39 17.80 5.99
N TYR A 74 1.23 17.21 5.74
CA TYR A 74 1.07 15.75 5.64
C TYR A 74 2.10 15.09 4.71
N GLY A 75 2.38 15.71 3.56
CA GLY A 75 3.39 15.20 2.63
C GLY A 75 4.79 15.10 3.22
N ALA A 76 5.20 16.09 4.02
CA ALA A 76 6.50 16.05 4.71
C ALA A 76 6.51 15.01 5.83
N ILE A 77 5.40 14.88 6.58
CA ILE A 77 5.24 13.86 7.63
C ILE A 77 5.36 12.46 7.02
N LEU A 78 4.67 12.19 5.90
CA LEU A 78 4.69 10.89 5.25
C LEU A 78 6.07 10.54 4.69
N LYS A 79 6.78 11.51 4.08
CA LYS A 79 8.18 11.30 3.65
C LYS A 79 9.10 10.97 4.83
N GLY A 80 8.95 11.69 5.94
CA GLY A 80 9.68 11.42 7.18
C GLY A 80 9.37 10.03 7.73
N ALA A 81 8.10 9.62 7.72
CA ALA A 81 7.66 8.30 8.17
C ALA A 81 8.23 7.17 7.30
N CYS A 82 8.28 7.34 5.96
CA CYS A 82 8.94 6.39 5.07
C CYS A 82 10.44 6.28 5.34
N SER A 83 11.11 7.42 5.59
CA SER A 83 12.53 7.44 5.92
C SER A 83 12.83 6.74 7.26
N GLU A 84 11.99 6.98 8.29
CA GLU A 84 12.09 6.31 9.58
C GLU A 84 11.88 4.80 9.45
N ALA A 85 10.78 4.39 8.81
CA ALA A 85 10.49 2.98 8.56
C ALA A 85 11.62 2.28 7.79
N ASN A 86 12.18 2.95 6.76
CA ASN A 86 13.34 2.45 6.02
C ASN A 86 14.55 2.25 6.92
N GLY A 87 14.87 3.25 7.76
CA GLY A 87 16.01 3.18 8.68
C GLY A 87 15.91 2.00 9.63
N VAL A 88 14.72 1.75 10.19
CA VAL A 88 14.49 0.63 11.11
C VAL A 88 14.62 -0.71 10.38
N VAL A 89 13.96 -0.89 9.23
CA VAL A 89 14.06 -2.15 8.45
C VAL A 89 15.49 -2.41 8.01
N TYR A 90 16.20 -1.38 7.53
CA TYR A 90 17.59 -1.48 7.11
C TYR A 90 18.52 -1.90 8.27
N GLN A 91 18.34 -1.34 9.46
CA GLN A 91 19.09 -1.74 10.65
C GLN A 91 18.88 -3.20 10.99
N TYR A 92 17.64 -3.70 10.96
CA TYR A 92 17.35 -5.12 11.17
C TYR A 92 18.04 -5.99 10.12
N SER A 93 18.03 -5.61 8.85
CA SER A 93 18.70 -6.36 7.76
C SER A 93 20.21 -6.44 7.92
N CYS A 94 20.83 -5.45 8.58
CA CYS A 94 22.27 -5.43 8.85
C CYS A 94 22.65 -6.15 10.14
N TYR A 95 21.74 -6.26 11.12
CA TYR A 95 22.06 -6.79 12.44
C TYR A 95 22.15 -8.32 12.47
N ASP A 96 21.35 -9.02 11.69
CA ASP A 96 21.31 -10.48 11.65
C ASP A 96 21.42 -10.99 10.20
N ALA A 97 22.37 -11.90 9.98
CA ALA A 97 22.58 -12.52 8.66
C ALA A 97 21.32 -13.25 8.14
N GLY A 98 20.44 -13.72 9.03
CA GLY A 98 19.16 -14.32 8.70
C GLY A 98 18.13 -13.34 8.10
N TYR A 99 18.36 -12.04 8.26
CA TYR A 99 17.53 -10.96 7.72
C TYR A 99 18.20 -10.20 6.58
N SER A 100 19.37 -10.64 6.16
CA SER A 100 20.11 -9.99 5.07
C SER A 100 19.29 -9.94 3.79
N GLY A 101 19.15 -8.74 3.22
CA GLY A 101 18.37 -8.51 2.00
C GLY A 101 16.84 -8.51 2.20
N MET A 102 16.34 -8.47 3.45
CA MET A 102 14.93 -8.26 3.67
C MET A 102 14.54 -6.84 3.29
N GLY A 103 13.33 -6.70 2.81
CA GLY A 103 12.73 -5.41 2.47
C GLY A 103 11.22 -5.52 2.43
N THR A 104 10.58 -4.40 2.16
CA THR A 104 9.12 -4.36 2.01
C THR A 104 8.70 -3.18 1.17
N THR A 105 7.57 -3.30 0.49
CA THR A 105 6.86 -2.14 -0.04
C THR A 105 6.23 -1.35 1.10
N LEU A 106 5.79 -0.13 0.80
CA LEU A 106 4.88 0.63 1.65
C LEU A 106 3.97 1.49 0.80
N VAL A 107 2.67 1.29 0.90
CA VAL A 107 1.66 2.24 0.45
C VAL A 107 0.81 2.63 1.66
N GLY A 108 0.65 3.94 1.87
CA GLY A 108 -0.07 4.41 3.05
C GLY A 108 -0.44 5.87 2.93
N GLY A 109 -1.07 6.43 3.97
CA GLY A 109 -1.46 7.82 3.92
C GLY A 109 -2.21 8.30 5.15
N ILE A 110 -2.50 9.59 5.12
CA ILE A 110 -3.36 10.29 6.07
C ILE A 110 -4.62 10.70 5.35
N ILE A 111 -5.76 10.20 5.82
CA ILE A 111 -7.08 10.43 5.23
C ILE A 111 -7.90 11.30 6.20
N VAL A 112 -8.51 12.33 5.67
CA VAL A 112 -9.48 13.21 6.34
C VAL A 112 -10.78 13.22 5.53
N PRO A 113 -11.90 13.76 6.03
CA PRO A 113 -13.20 13.61 5.36
C PRO A 113 -13.28 14.11 3.92
N ASP A 114 -12.50 15.12 3.55
CA ASP A 114 -12.53 15.79 2.24
C ASP A 114 -11.26 15.66 1.42
N SER A 115 -10.23 15.00 1.96
CA SER A 115 -8.96 14.85 1.28
C SER A 115 -8.13 13.69 1.82
N ALA A 116 -7.13 13.27 1.05
CA ALA A 116 -6.11 12.34 1.52
C ALA A 116 -4.75 12.74 0.97
N VAL A 117 -3.70 12.46 1.74
CA VAL A 117 -2.32 12.47 1.25
C VAL A 117 -1.78 11.06 1.35
N VAL A 118 -1.36 10.52 0.22
CA VAL A 118 -0.90 9.14 0.07
C VAL A 118 0.58 9.13 -0.25
N THR A 119 1.31 8.17 0.28
CA THR A 119 2.72 7.93 -0.05
C THR A 119 2.92 6.52 -0.58
N ASN A 120 3.94 6.35 -1.43
CA ASN A 120 4.29 5.05 -2.00
C ASN A 120 5.79 4.81 -2.06
N VAL A 121 6.19 3.59 -1.70
CA VAL A 121 7.50 2.98 -1.96
C VAL A 121 7.24 1.53 -2.38
N GLY A 122 7.56 1.18 -3.62
CA GLY A 122 7.29 -0.16 -4.16
C GLY A 122 6.17 -0.19 -5.19
N ASP A 123 5.56 -1.35 -5.38
CA ASP A 123 4.52 -1.65 -6.37
C ASP A 123 3.15 -2.01 -5.76
N SER A 124 3.02 -1.90 -4.44
CA SER A 124 1.71 -1.83 -3.78
C SER A 124 1.01 -0.54 -4.18
N ARG A 125 -0.30 -0.57 -4.31
CA ARG A 125 -1.05 0.51 -4.97
C ARG A 125 -2.11 1.15 -4.10
N CYS A 126 -2.40 2.42 -4.38
CA CYS A 126 -3.61 3.10 -3.96
C CYS A 126 -4.43 3.51 -5.17
N TYR A 127 -5.72 3.20 -5.13
CA TYR A 127 -6.71 3.63 -6.13
C TYR A 127 -7.70 4.60 -5.50
N HIS A 128 -8.09 5.62 -6.27
CA HIS A 128 -9.24 6.47 -6.01
C HIS A 128 -10.38 6.05 -6.91
N ILE A 129 -11.50 5.67 -6.31
CA ILE A 129 -12.69 5.18 -7.03
C ILE A 129 -13.85 6.12 -6.71
N THR A 130 -14.43 6.67 -7.76
CA THR A 130 -15.56 7.61 -7.71
C THR A 130 -16.77 7.01 -8.42
N GLY A 131 -17.91 7.69 -8.38
CA GLY A 131 -19.05 7.32 -9.23
C GLY A 131 -18.77 7.37 -10.73
N GLY A 132 -17.73 8.12 -11.15
CA GLY A 132 -17.34 8.29 -12.54
C GLY A 132 -16.21 7.37 -13.03
N GLY A 133 -15.54 6.63 -12.15
CA GLY A 133 -14.45 5.75 -12.56
C GLY A 133 -13.43 5.41 -11.48
N ILE A 134 -12.35 4.80 -11.91
CA ILE A 134 -11.21 4.40 -11.07
C ILE A 134 -9.93 5.03 -11.62
N THR A 135 -9.07 5.49 -10.71
CA THR A 135 -7.74 6.02 -11.01
C THR A 135 -6.72 5.42 -10.08
N GLN A 136 -5.66 4.83 -10.61
CA GLN A 136 -4.49 4.48 -9.81
C GLN A 136 -3.78 5.77 -9.42
N VAL A 137 -3.76 6.07 -8.11
CA VAL A 137 -3.14 7.28 -7.54
C VAL A 137 -1.63 7.16 -7.49
N THR A 138 -1.16 6.01 -6.99
CA THR A 138 0.26 5.72 -6.86
C THR A 138 0.88 5.29 -8.17
N ARG A 139 2.20 5.38 -8.24
CA ARG A 139 2.99 4.87 -9.36
C ARG A 139 3.86 3.74 -8.86
N ASP A 140 3.84 2.61 -9.56
CA ASP A 140 4.66 1.47 -9.19
C ASP A 140 6.15 1.78 -9.37
N HIS A 141 6.95 1.47 -8.37
CA HIS A 141 8.40 1.45 -8.50
C HIS A 141 8.82 0.07 -9.00
N SER A 142 8.58 -0.18 -10.26
CA SER A 142 8.88 -1.46 -10.93
C SER A 142 9.57 -1.24 -12.27
N LEU A 143 10.34 -2.25 -12.69
CA LEU A 143 11.02 -2.24 -13.98
C LEU A 143 10.04 -2.04 -15.14
N VAL A 144 8.89 -2.71 -15.09
CA VAL A 144 7.90 -2.63 -16.17
C VAL A 144 7.21 -1.26 -16.23
N GLU A 145 6.99 -0.60 -15.10
CA GLU A 145 6.46 0.77 -15.08
C GLU A 145 7.48 1.77 -15.68
N GLU A 146 8.77 1.57 -15.42
CA GLU A 146 9.80 2.38 -16.07
C GLU A 146 9.82 2.18 -17.59
N MET A 147 9.65 0.94 -18.07
CA MET A 147 9.57 0.63 -19.52
C MET A 147 8.32 1.28 -20.15
N VAL A 148 7.18 1.25 -19.47
CA VAL A 148 5.95 1.92 -19.93
C VAL A 148 6.18 3.44 -20.03
N ARG A 149 6.79 4.05 -19.02
CA ARG A 149 7.09 5.51 -19.03
C ARG A 149 8.03 5.93 -20.15
N ARG A 150 8.97 5.05 -20.52
CA ARG A 150 9.89 5.30 -21.66
C ARG A 150 9.24 5.02 -23.01
N GLY A 151 7.99 4.52 -23.01
CA GLY A 151 7.29 4.12 -24.25
C GLY A 151 7.83 2.84 -24.88
N GLU A 152 8.59 2.04 -24.14
CA GLU A 152 9.19 0.78 -24.62
C GLU A 152 8.14 -0.34 -24.73
N ILE A 153 7.14 -0.34 -23.82
CA ILE A 153 6.03 -1.30 -23.81
C ILE A 153 4.71 -0.61 -23.46
N THR A 154 3.58 -1.23 -23.83
CA THR A 154 2.24 -0.77 -23.39
C THR A 154 1.91 -1.26 -21.98
N ARG A 155 0.88 -0.69 -21.33
CA ARG A 155 0.40 -1.17 -20.02
C ARG A 155 -0.07 -2.61 -20.06
N GLU A 156 -0.74 -3.02 -21.16
CA GLU A 156 -1.19 -4.41 -21.34
C GLU A 156 0.00 -5.36 -21.45
N ALA A 157 1.07 -4.96 -22.16
CA ALA A 157 2.29 -5.75 -22.25
C ALA A 157 3.01 -5.84 -20.89
N ALA A 158 3.01 -4.77 -20.10
CA ALA A 158 3.61 -4.74 -18.76
C ALA A 158 2.97 -5.78 -17.82
N ARG A 159 1.62 -5.91 -17.82
CA ARG A 159 0.90 -6.90 -16.98
C ARG A 159 1.31 -8.35 -17.25
N ARG A 160 1.73 -8.66 -18.49
CA ARG A 160 2.12 -10.02 -18.93
C ARG A 160 3.64 -10.19 -19.04
N HIS A 161 4.41 -9.16 -18.69
CA HIS A 161 5.85 -9.18 -18.86
C HIS A 161 6.50 -10.17 -17.88
N PRO A 162 7.49 -11.00 -18.31
CA PRO A 162 8.13 -12.00 -17.44
C PRO A 162 8.89 -11.40 -16.25
N ARG A 163 9.24 -10.11 -16.30
CA ARG A 163 9.92 -9.36 -15.24
C ARG A 163 9.00 -8.35 -14.54
N LYS A 164 7.69 -8.57 -14.53
CA LYS A 164 6.71 -7.64 -13.92
C LYS A 164 6.89 -7.48 -12.40
N ASN A 165 7.43 -8.50 -11.73
CA ASN A 165 7.64 -8.51 -10.29
C ASN A 165 9.02 -7.95 -9.88
N ILE A 166 9.77 -7.28 -10.78
CA ILE A 166 11.03 -6.65 -10.42
C ILE A 166 10.74 -5.24 -9.90
N ILE A 167 10.89 -5.08 -8.59
CA ILE A 167 10.75 -3.81 -7.88
C ILE A 167 12.07 -3.03 -7.98
N THR A 168 11.99 -1.72 -8.21
CA THR A 168 13.15 -0.82 -8.35
C THR A 168 13.39 0.05 -7.12
N ASN A 169 12.46 0.06 -6.16
CA ASN A 169 12.58 0.81 -4.90
C ASN A 169 11.76 0.12 -3.80
N ALA A 170 12.35 -0.12 -2.64
CA ALA A 170 11.71 -0.75 -1.49
C ALA A 170 12.36 -0.30 -0.18
N LEU A 171 11.65 -0.39 0.94
CA LEU A 171 12.19 -0.13 2.26
C LEU A 171 13.15 -1.25 2.68
N GLY A 172 14.23 -0.89 3.36
CA GLY A 172 15.17 -1.81 4.00
C GLY A 172 16.29 -2.35 3.11
N LEU A 173 16.26 -2.10 1.80
CA LEU A 173 17.31 -2.58 0.88
C LEU A 173 18.53 -1.68 0.86
N GLU A 174 18.33 -0.37 1.01
CA GLU A 174 19.37 0.65 1.00
C GLU A 174 19.23 1.57 2.21
N GLN A 175 20.32 2.27 2.57
CA GLN A 175 20.31 3.20 3.70
C GLN A 175 19.34 4.37 3.52
N GLY A 176 19.10 4.81 2.31
CA GLY A 176 18.16 5.87 1.96
C GLY A 176 17.03 5.37 1.07
N VAL A 177 15.87 5.99 1.16
CA VAL A 177 14.71 5.68 0.32
C VAL A 177 14.07 6.95 -0.22
N THR A 178 13.54 6.89 -1.43
CA THR A 178 12.73 7.96 -2.01
C THR A 178 11.27 7.55 -2.00
N ALA A 179 10.43 8.33 -1.32
CA ALA A 179 8.98 8.10 -1.27
C ALA A 179 8.25 9.12 -2.15
N ASP A 180 7.36 8.63 -3.01
CA ASP A 180 6.41 9.45 -3.74
C ASP A 180 5.28 9.90 -2.83
N VAL A 181 4.71 11.08 -3.09
CA VAL A 181 3.58 11.64 -2.34
C VAL A 181 2.55 12.20 -3.31
N PHE A 182 1.28 11.91 -3.04
CA PHE A 182 0.13 12.28 -3.87
C PHE A 182 -0.95 12.91 -2.98
N GLU A 183 -1.55 14.00 -3.45
CA GLU A 183 -2.67 14.66 -2.80
C GLU A 183 -3.95 14.37 -3.58
N ILE A 184 -5.04 14.06 -2.86
CA ILE A 184 -6.31 13.64 -3.42
C ILE A 184 -7.42 14.45 -2.73
N ALA A 185 -8.26 15.11 -3.51
CA ALA A 185 -9.53 15.61 -3.02
C ALA A 185 -10.55 14.46 -3.01
N LEU A 186 -11.31 14.33 -1.91
CA LEU A 186 -12.33 13.30 -1.74
C LEU A 186 -13.71 13.93 -1.68
N ALA A 187 -14.65 13.34 -2.40
CA ALA A 187 -16.06 13.62 -2.26
C ALA A 187 -16.74 12.55 -1.42
N ARG A 188 -17.86 12.91 -0.80
CA ARG A 188 -18.65 11.95 -0.03
C ARG A 188 -19.07 10.75 -0.89
N GLY A 189 -18.74 9.56 -0.44
CA GLY A 189 -19.02 8.30 -1.13
C GLY A 189 -17.91 7.79 -2.00
N ASP A 190 -16.82 8.56 -2.20
CA ASP A 190 -15.60 8.08 -2.86
C ASP A 190 -14.93 6.99 -2.03
N TRP A 191 -14.17 6.16 -2.73
CA TRP A 191 -13.38 5.11 -2.12
C TRP A 191 -11.89 5.35 -2.33
N LEU A 192 -11.11 5.07 -1.30
CA LEU A 192 -9.69 4.77 -1.44
C LEU A 192 -9.49 3.28 -1.21
N LEU A 193 -8.81 2.63 -2.15
CA LEU A 193 -8.45 1.22 -2.06
C LEU A 193 -6.93 1.10 -2.09
N PHE A 194 -6.35 0.65 -0.98
CA PHE A 194 -4.94 0.28 -0.89
C PHE A 194 -4.82 -1.23 -1.04
N CYS A 195 -3.85 -1.71 -1.80
CA CYS A 195 -3.67 -3.14 -2.00
C CYS A 195 -2.22 -3.53 -2.31
N SER A 196 -1.87 -4.78 -1.97
CA SER A 196 -0.63 -5.41 -2.44
C SER A 196 -0.76 -5.86 -3.89
N ASP A 197 0.36 -6.23 -4.49
CA ASP A 197 0.45 -6.68 -5.88
C ASP A 197 -0.34 -7.99 -6.13
N GLY A 198 -0.48 -8.84 -5.10
CA GLY A 198 -1.29 -10.04 -5.19
C GLY A 198 -2.76 -9.78 -5.48
N LEU A 199 -3.30 -8.58 -5.16
CA LEU A 199 -4.62 -8.18 -5.61
C LEU A 199 -4.57 -7.59 -7.03
N SER A 200 -3.72 -6.59 -7.26
CA SER A 200 -3.68 -5.84 -8.52
C SER A 200 -3.10 -6.63 -9.71
N ASN A 201 -2.38 -7.71 -9.44
CA ASN A 201 -1.95 -8.66 -10.46
C ASN A 201 -3.08 -9.60 -10.90
N GLU A 202 -4.02 -9.90 -10.02
CA GLU A 202 -5.14 -10.80 -10.30
C GLU A 202 -6.36 -10.08 -10.86
N LEU A 203 -6.64 -8.85 -10.44
CA LEU A 203 -7.82 -8.09 -10.83
C LEU A 203 -7.46 -6.90 -11.72
N GLU A 204 -8.31 -6.63 -12.70
CA GLU A 204 -8.20 -5.44 -13.55
C GLU A 204 -8.95 -4.26 -12.95
N ASP A 205 -8.58 -3.04 -13.34
CA ASP A 205 -9.19 -1.80 -12.83
C ASP A 205 -10.74 -1.80 -13.00
N ALA A 206 -11.25 -2.35 -14.12
CA ALA A 206 -12.68 -2.46 -14.36
C ALA A 206 -13.39 -3.39 -13.34
N GLU A 207 -12.70 -4.41 -12.85
CA GLU A 207 -13.24 -5.33 -11.84
C GLU A 207 -13.20 -4.71 -10.45
N LEU A 208 -12.13 -3.98 -10.12
CA LEU A 208 -12.04 -3.19 -8.89
C LEU A 208 -13.17 -2.15 -8.83
N LEU A 209 -13.40 -1.43 -9.94
CA LEU A 209 -14.49 -0.46 -10.07
C LEU A 209 -15.86 -1.13 -9.90
N SER A 210 -16.09 -2.22 -10.59
CA SER A 210 -17.37 -2.96 -10.50
C SER A 210 -17.63 -3.48 -9.09
N ALA A 211 -16.61 -4.01 -8.41
CA ALA A 211 -16.73 -4.45 -7.02
C ALA A 211 -17.09 -3.29 -6.08
N ALA A 212 -16.44 -2.12 -6.24
CA ALA A 212 -16.73 -0.94 -5.43
C ALA A 212 -18.14 -0.41 -5.65
N GLN A 213 -18.61 -0.34 -6.91
CA GLN A 213 -19.97 0.12 -7.24
C GLN A 213 -21.07 -0.80 -6.67
N ASN A 214 -20.80 -2.09 -6.53
CA ASN A 214 -21.74 -3.07 -5.99
C ASN A 214 -21.60 -3.27 -4.47
N SER A 215 -20.68 -2.57 -3.81
CA SER A 215 -20.43 -2.73 -2.38
C SER A 215 -21.07 -1.64 -1.55
N VAL A 216 -21.71 -2.04 -0.45
CA VAL A 216 -22.41 -1.13 0.47
C VAL A 216 -21.51 -0.67 1.62
N SER A 217 -20.38 -1.32 1.84
CA SER A 217 -19.44 -1.00 2.93
C SER A 217 -18.01 -1.43 2.57
N PRO A 218 -16.99 -0.85 3.23
CA PRO A 218 -15.58 -1.27 3.05
C PRO A 218 -15.36 -2.77 3.29
N LYS A 219 -16.06 -3.32 4.28
CA LYS A 219 -15.99 -4.77 4.56
C LYS A 219 -16.53 -5.61 3.42
N ALA A 220 -17.65 -5.20 2.81
CA ALA A 220 -18.23 -5.90 1.66
C ALA A 220 -17.28 -5.83 0.46
N LEU A 221 -16.70 -4.65 0.18
CA LEU A 221 -15.75 -4.47 -0.90
C LEU A 221 -14.50 -5.35 -0.72
N CYS A 222 -13.83 -5.27 0.42
CA CYS A 222 -12.62 -6.05 0.68
C CYS A 222 -12.86 -7.56 0.55
N ARG A 223 -14.00 -8.06 1.05
CA ARG A 223 -14.36 -9.47 0.91
C ARG A 223 -14.59 -9.87 -0.54
N ALA A 224 -15.37 -9.08 -1.28
CA ALA A 224 -15.64 -9.35 -2.69
C ALA A 224 -14.34 -9.38 -3.51
N LEU A 225 -13.42 -8.44 -3.27
CA LEU A 225 -12.12 -8.41 -3.95
C LEU A 225 -11.25 -9.61 -3.60
N LEU A 226 -11.19 -9.98 -2.32
CA LEU A 226 -10.45 -11.17 -1.87
C LEU A 226 -11.02 -12.44 -2.49
N ASP A 227 -12.34 -12.62 -2.45
CA ASP A 227 -13.01 -13.80 -3.02
C ASP A 227 -12.75 -13.92 -4.54
N LEU A 228 -12.78 -12.79 -5.26
CA LEU A 228 -12.45 -12.74 -6.70
C LEU A 228 -10.99 -13.13 -6.96
N ALA A 229 -10.03 -12.61 -6.18
CA ALA A 229 -8.62 -12.97 -6.31
C ALA A 229 -8.41 -14.45 -6.00
N LEU A 230 -8.99 -14.95 -4.90
CA LEU A 230 -8.90 -16.36 -4.51
C LEU A 230 -9.63 -17.30 -5.50
N ALA A 231 -10.64 -16.83 -6.24
CA ALA A 231 -11.26 -17.63 -7.29
C ALA A 231 -10.32 -17.89 -8.49
N ARG A 232 -9.27 -17.08 -8.64
CA ARG A 232 -8.20 -17.21 -9.63
C ARG A 232 -7.01 -18.01 -9.10
N ALA A 233 -5.86 -17.88 -9.74
CA ALA A 233 -4.64 -18.56 -9.34
C ALA A 233 -4.15 -18.10 -7.97
N CYS A 234 -4.21 -16.79 -7.71
CA CYS A 234 -3.81 -16.12 -6.48
C CYS A 234 -2.51 -16.69 -5.88
N PRO A 235 -1.40 -16.61 -6.62
CA PRO A 235 -0.17 -17.28 -6.23
C PRO A 235 0.56 -16.57 -5.08
N ASP A 236 0.20 -15.32 -4.80
CA ASP A 236 0.83 -14.49 -3.79
C ASP A 236 -0.10 -14.16 -2.61
N ASN A 237 0.47 -13.52 -1.60
CA ASN A 237 -0.29 -12.92 -0.50
C ASN A 237 -1.19 -11.81 -1.07
N VAL A 238 -2.37 -11.66 -0.54
CA VAL A 238 -3.37 -10.70 -1.01
C VAL A 238 -3.84 -9.85 0.15
N THR A 239 -3.64 -8.55 0.04
CA THR A 239 -4.09 -7.60 1.04
C THR A 239 -4.86 -6.45 0.39
N ALA A 240 -5.98 -6.09 1.00
CA ALA A 240 -6.81 -4.96 0.60
C ALA A 240 -7.27 -4.17 1.82
N VAL A 241 -7.14 -2.85 1.74
CA VAL A 241 -7.69 -1.89 2.72
C VAL A 241 -8.56 -0.92 1.96
N ALA A 242 -9.84 -0.86 2.29
CA ALA A 242 -10.80 0.07 1.71
C ALA A 242 -11.22 1.12 2.74
N VAL A 243 -11.26 2.37 2.31
CA VAL A 243 -11.76 3.52 3.07
C VAL A 243 -12.87 4.18 2.24
N ARG A 244 -13.98 4.53 2.89
CA ARG A 244 -15.08 5.27 2.27
C ARG A 244 -15.21 6.65 2.90
N ALA A 245 -15.10 7.69 2.06
CA ALA A 245 -15.28 9.08 2.46
C ALA A 245 -16.74 9.45 2.72
#